data_5b07f51753312bd1c97b266390c3973a
#
_entry.id   5b07f51753312bd1c97b266390c3973a
#
_cell.length_a   1.000
_cell.length_b   1.000
_cell.length_c   1.000
_cell.angle_alpha   90.00
_cell.angle_beta   90.00
_cell.angle_gamma   90.00
#
_symmetry.space_group_name_H-M   'P 1'
#
loop_
_entity.id
_entity.type
_entity.pdbx_description
1 polymer ?
#
loop_
_entity_poly.entity_id
_entity_poly.type
_entity_poly.pdbx_seq_one_letter_code
_entity_poly.pdbx_strand_id
1 'polypeptide(L)'
;MKFYTVDVMIPTYKPGQEFAELLPRLLEQTYPIRSIRVVNTGKKFWNPAWEQLSDKIMVEHIRPSEFDHGGTRRAMAESSDADLLLFMTQDAMPYDNACVEHLVEKFSLPHVKAAYARQLPRDDCRTLERFTRGFNYPEESDIKDAGDLPKLGVKTFFCSNVCAMYDRRTYEELGGEIN
;
A
#
# COMPACT_ATOMS: atom_id res chain seq x y z
N MET A 1 23.02 1.17 -5.05
CA MET A 1 21.69 1.21 -4.38
C MET A 1 21.46 -0.14 -3.72
N LYS A 2 21.01 -0.17 -2.46
CA LYS A 2 20.66 -1.45 -1.80
C LYS A 2 19.42 -2.01 -2.50
N PHE A 3 19.45 -3.29 -2.85
CA PHE A 3 18.27 -3.97 -3.37
C PHE A 3 17.41 -4.45 -2.20
N TYR A 4 16.12 -4.10 -2.22
CA TYR A 4 15.14 -4.52 -1.22
C TYR A 4 14.16 -5.52 -1.83
N THR A 5 13.79 -6.54 -1.08
CA THR A 5 12.65 -7.38 -1.42
C THR A 5 11.35 -6.67 -1.04
N VAL A 6 10.35 -6.70 -1.93
CA VAL A 6 9.05 -6.01 -1.74
C VAL A 6 7.90 -7.00 -1.86
N ASP A 7 7.06 -7.07 -0.84
CA ASP A 7 5.75 -7.72 -0.89
C ASP A 7 4.64 -6.67 -0.90
N VAL A 8 3.66 -6.86 -1.76
CA VAL A 8 2.46 -6.01 -1.83
C VAL A 8 1.34 -6.67 -1.04
N MET A 9 0.68 -5.90 -0.15
CA MET A 9 -0.34 -6.34 0.80
C MET A 9 -1.68 -5.71 0.47
N ILE A 10 -2.67 -6.50 0.03
CA ILE A 10 -3.97 -5.96 -0.42
C ILE A 10 -5.11 -6.68 0.30
N PRO A 11 -5.69 -6.10 1.36
CA PRO A 11 -6.95 -6.58 1.90
C PRO A 11 -8.09 -6.24 0.92
N THR A 12 -8.98 -7.21 0.63
CA THR A 12 -10.06 -7.04 -0.32
C THR A 12 -11.42 -7.45 0.26
N TYR A 13 -12.47 -6.75 -0.17
CA TYR A 13 -13.85 -7.12 0.04
C TYR A 13 -14.67 -6.84 -1.22
N LYS A 14 -15.29 -7.88 -1.77
CA LYS A 14 -16.03 -7.79 -3.04
C LYS A 14 -15.19 -7.09 -4.13
N PRO A 15 -13.97 -7.56 -4.41
CA PRO A 15 -13.11 -6.95 -5.42
C PRO A 15 -13.83 -6.97 -6.78
N GLY A 16 -13.74 -5.85 -7.50
CA GLY A 16 -14.38 -5.64 -8.79
C GLY A 16 -13.39 -5.44 -9.92
N GLN A 17 -13.83 -4.71 -10.94
CA GLN A 17 -13.04 -4.44 -12.14
C GLN A 17 -11.75 -3.66 -11.81
N GLU A 18 -11.80 -2.69 -10.89
CA GLU A 18 -10.61 -1.91 -10.49
C GLU A 18 -9.51 -2.82 -9.94
N PHE A 19 -9.88 -3.83 -9.13
CA PHE A 19 -8.92 -4.81 -8.64
C PHE A 19 -8.38 -5.70 -9.77
N ALA A 20 -9.24 -6.10 -10.72
CA ALA A 20 -8.80 -6.87 -11.89
C ALA A 20 -7.79 -6.10 -12.76
N GLU A 21 -7.93 -4.77 -12.84
CA GLU A 21 -7.00 -3.89 -13.57
C GLU A 21 -5.72 -3.59 -12.75
N LEU A 22 -5.81 -3.58 -11.43
CA LEU A 22 -4.67 -3.34 -10.53
C LEU A 22 -3.62 -4.46 -10.64
N LEU A 23 -4.04 -5.72 -10.68
CA LEU A 23 -3.13 -6.86 -10.67
C LEU A 23 -2.11 -6.84 -11.83
N PRO A 24 -2.53 -6.68 -13.12
CA PRO A 24 -1.57 -6.54 -14.21
C PRO A 24 -0.62 -5.36 -14.03
N ARG A 25 -1.12 -4.20 -13.58
CA ARG A 25 -0.27 -3.02 -13.36
C ARG A 25 0.78 -3.22 -12.27
N LEU A 26 0.50 -4.03 -11.26
CA LEU A 26 1.48 -4.42 -10.25
C LEU A 26 2.52 -5.40 -10.82
N LEU A 27 2.12 -6.30 -11.68
CA LEU A 27 3.03 -7.24 -12.33
C LEU A 27 3.95 -6.56 -13.37
N GLU A 28 3.54 -5.42 -13.92
CA GLU A 28 4.28 -4.63 -14.91
C GLU A 28 5.17 -3.54 -14.28
N GLN A 29 5.27 -3.46 -12.94
CA GLN A 29 6.13 -2.47 -12.28
C GLN A 29 7.61 -2.70 -12.63
N THR A 30 8.36 -1.60 -12.86
CA THR A 30 9.79 -1.62 -13.19
C THR A 30 10.62 -2.20 -12.06
N TYR A 31 10.24 -1.92 -10.80
CA TYR A 31 10.86 -2.56 -9.64
C TYR A 31 10.23 -3.93 -9.39
N PRO A 32 11.02 -5.01 -9.26
CA PRO A 32 10.49 -6.35 -9.13
C PRO A 32 9.76 -6.56 -7.81
N ILE A 33 8.45 -6.78 -7.89
CA ILE A 33 7.64 -7.23 -6.76
C ILE A 33 7.92 -8.73 -6.55
N ARG A 34 8.20 -9.13 -5.30
CA ARG A 34 8.45 -10.52 -4.92
C ARG A 34 7.14 -11.30 -4.85
N SER A 35 6.15 -10.77 -4.13
CA SER A 35 4.80 -11.35 -4.06
C SER A 35 3.70 -10.30 -3.92
N ILE A 36 2.51 -10.64 -4.39
CA ILE A 36 1.26 -9.88 -4.18
C ILE A 36 0.39 -10.74 -3.27
N ARG A 37 0.31 -10.35 -2.00
CA ARG A 37 -0.44 -11.06 -0.97
C ARG A 37 -1.81 -10.42 -0.82
N VAL A 38 -2.85 -11.21 -0.99
CA VAL A 38 -4.24 -10.75 -0.92
C VAL A 38 -4.93 -11.48 0.21
N VAL A 39 -5.54 -10.73 1.12
CA VAL A 39 -6.51 -11.28 2.08
C VAL A 39 -7.91 -10.88 1.62
N ASN A 40 -8.62 -11.85 1.05
CA ASN A 40 -9.95 -11.63 0.49
C ASN A 40 -11.04 -12.02 1.49
N THR A 41 -11.84 -11.03 1.89
CA THR A 41 -12.99 -11.23 2.75
C THR A 41 -14.19 -11.73 1.96
N GLY A 42 -14.57 -12.99 2.21
CA GLY A 42 -15.69 -13.64 1.54
C GLY A 42 -15.34 -14.29 0.20
N LYS A 43 -14.93 -15.56 0.27
CA LYS A 43 -14.48 -16.37 -0.89
C LYS A 43 -15.41 -16.31 -2.11
N LYS A 44 -16.74 -16.23 -1.90
CA LYS A 44 -17.75 -16.19 -2.97
C LYS A 44 -17.63 -14.99 -3.92
N PHE A 45 -16.90 -13.94 -3.53
CA PHE A 45 -16.68 -12.75 -4.34
C PHE A 45 -15.38 -12.77 -5.12
N TRP A 46 -14.57 -13.81 -4.93
CA TRP A 46 -13.27 -13.95 -5.57
C TRP A 46 -13.40 -14.57 -6.96
N ASN A 47 -12.65 -14.03 -7.92
CA ASN A 47 -12.48 -14.65 -9.23
C ASN A 47 -11.19 -15.48 -9.25
N PRO A 48 -11.27 -16.82 -9.36
CA PRO A 48 -10.07 -17.68 -9.35
C PRO A 48 -9.10 -17.43 -10.52
N ALA A 49 -9.56 -16.80 -11.61
CA ALA A 49 -8.69 -16.48 -12.74
C ALA A 49 -7.61 -15.46 -12.38
N TRP A 50 -7.78 -14.68 -11.33
CA TRP A 50 -6.76 -13.72 -10.88
C TRP A 50 -5.49 -14.39 -10.35
N GLU A 51 -5.61 -15.56 -9.73
CA GLU A 51 -4.45 -16.33 -9.27
C GLU A 51 -3.64 -16.92 -10.43
N GLN A 52 -4.27 -17.10 -11.59
CA GLN A 52 -3.62 -17.63 -12.77
C GLN A 52 -2.79 -16.59 -13.54
N LEU A 53 -2.90 -15.31 -13.19
CA LEU A 53 -2.13 -14.23 -13.83
C LEU A 53 -0.63 -14.35 -13.52
N SER A 54 -0.25 -14.83 -12.34
CA SER A 54 1.14 -15.02 -11.93
C SER A 54 1.24 -15.88 -10.68
N ASP A 55 2.32 -16.66 -10.56
CA ASP A 55 2.73 -17.39 -9.35
C ASP A 55 3.10 -16.46 -8.16
N LYS A 56 3.29 -15.18 -8.42
CA LYS A 56 3.50 -14.17 -7.38
C LYS A 56 2.22 -13.81 -6.61
N ILE A 57 1.03 -14.12 -7.13
CA ILE A 57 -0.24 -13.79 -6.49
C ILE A 57 -0.62 -14.89 -5.52
N MET A 58 -0.70 -14.53 -4.25
CA MET A 58 -1.05 -15.42 -3.15
C MET A 58 -2.32 -14.91 -2.49
N VAL A 59 -3.36 -15.74 -2.39
CA VAL A 59 -4.63 -15.34 -1.78
C VAL A 59 -4.96 -16.19 -0.57
N GLU A 60 -5.38 -15.52 0.48
CA GLU A 60 -6.03 -16.11 1.66
C GLU A 60 -7.48 -15.62 1.74
N HIS A 61 -8.40 -16.52 2.05
CA HIS A 61 -9.80 -16.18 2.19
C HIS A 61 -10.23 -16.22 3.65
N ILE A 62 -10.77 -15.11 4.13
CA ILE A 62 -11.33 -15.00 5.48
C ILE A 62 -12.83 -14.77 5.45
N ARG A 63 -13.51 -15.07 6.55
CA ARG A 63 -14.92 -14.74 6.73
C ARG A 63 -15.09 -13.26 7.10
N PRO A 64 -16.24 -12.64 6.80
CA PRO A 64 -16.49 -11.25 7.20
C PRO A 64 -16.36 -11.00 8.72
N SER A 65 -16.64 -12.01 9.54
CA SER A 65 -16.49 -11.93 11.01
C SER A 65 -15.05 -11.98 11.50
N GLU A 66 -14.10 -12.34 10.63
CA GLU A 66 -12.67 -12.42 10.93
C GLU A 66 -11.92 -11.15 10.48
N PHE A 67 -12.58 -10.32 9.68
CA PHE A 67 -11.96 -9.11 9.18
C PHE A 67 -11.90 -8.03 10.26
N ASP A 68 -10.70 -7.51 10.44
CA ASP A 68 -10.38 -6.39 11.28
C ASP A 68 -9.34 -5.51 10.55
N HIS A 69 -9.55 -4.20 10.51
CA HIS A 69 -8.72 -3.31 9.70
C HIS A 69 -7.24 -3.36 10.06
N GLY A 70 -6.92 -3.22 11.34
CA GLY A 70 -5.54 -3.27 11.81
C GLY A 70 -5.02 -4.71 11.92
N GLY A 71 -5.81 -5.61 12.53
CA GLY A 71 -5.44 -7.01 12.73
C GLY A 71 -5.16 -7.75 11.42
N THR A 72 -5.97 -7.52 10.38
CA THR A 72 -5.75 -8.15 9.07
C THR A 72 -4.42 -7.70 8.45
N ARG A 73 -4.11 -6.38 8.47
CA ARG A 73 -2.84 -5.89 7.94
C ARG A 73 -1.65 -6.36 8.74
N ARG A 74 -1.77 -6.42 10.07
CA ARG A 74 -0.73 -6.98 10.94
C ARG A 74 -0.45 -8.44 10.61
N ALA A 75 -1.49 -9.27 10.49
CA ALA A 75 -1.34 -10.69 10.11
C ALA A 75 -0.68 -10.84 8.72
N MET A 76 -1.03 -9.98 7.77
CA MET A 76 -0.37 -9.93 6.46
C MET A 76 1.12 -9.60 6.59
N ALA A 77 1.48 -8.61 7.41
CA ALA A 77 2.88 -8.25 7.65
C ALA A 77 3.65 -9.41 8.30
N GLU A 78 3.10 -10.02 9.34
CA GLU A 78 3.70 -11.16 10.04
C GLU A 78 3.91 -12.40 9.15
N SER A 79 3.10 -12.53 8.08
CA SER A 79 3.24 -13.60 7.10
C SER A 79 4.37 -13.40 6.09
N SER A 80 5.07 -12.25 6.12
CA SER A 80 6.09 -11.87 5.16
C SER A 80 7.46 -11.72 5.79
N ASP A 81 8.50 -12.11 5.04
CA ASP A 81 9.91 -11.88 5.38
C ASP A 81 10.59 -10.91 4.41
N ALA A 82 9.81 -10.16 3.58
CA ALA A 82 10.33 -9.13 2.72
C ALA A 82 10.97 -7.98 3.52
N ASP A 83 11.90 -7.24 2.91
CA ASP A 83 12.49 -6.07 3.55
C ASP A 83 11.48 -4.93 3.69
N LEU A 84 10.63 -4.75 2.65
CA LEU A 84 9.63 -3.68 2.55
C LEU A 84 8.23 -4.27 2.31
N LEU A 85 7.24 -3.71 2.99
CA LEU A 85 5.83 -4.04 2.86
C LEU A 85 5.10 -2.89 2.20
N LEU A 86 4.52 -3.11 1.02
CA LEU A 86 3.67 -2.13 0.34
C LEU A 86 2.20 -2.44 0.58
N PHE A 87 1.55 -1.70 1.47
CA PHE A 87 0.10 -1.78 1.64
C PHE A 87 -0.61 -0.95 0.57
N MET A 88 -1.63 -1.57 -0.03
CA MET A 88 -2.51 -0.90 -0.99
C MET A 88 -3.97 -1.23 -0.72
N THR A 89 -4.87 -0.31 -1.06
CA THR A 89 -6.30 -0.63 -1.17
C THR A 89 -6.60 -1.27 -2.52
N GLN A 90 -7.67 -2.06 -2.58
CA GLN A 90 -8.05 -2.82 -3.79
C GLN A 90 -8.41 -1.96 -5.01
N ASP A 91 -8.61 -0.67 -4.81
CA ASP A 91 -8.98 0.34 -5.81
C ASP A 91 -7.87 1.37 -6.10
N ALA A 92 -6.71 1.20 -5.47
CA ALA A 92 -5.56 2.07 -5.67
C ALA A 92 -4.84 1.72 -6.97
N MET A 93 -4.91 2.61 -7.96
CA MET A 93 -4.28 2.39 -9.26
C MET A 93 -2.94 3.13 -9.35
N PRO A 94 -1.80 2.44 -9.53
CA PRO A 94 -0.54 3.10 -9.84
C PRO A 94 -0.66 4.00 -11.07
N TYR A 95 -0.14 5.21 -10.98
CA TYR A 95 -0.18 6.17 -12.09
C TYR A 95 0.61 5.67 -13.30
N ASP A 96 1.77 5.06 -13.02
CA ASP A 96 2.67 4.47 -14.00
C ASP A 96 3.31 3.17 -13.50
N ASN A 97 4.21 2.60 -14.28
CA ASN A 97 4.94 1.37 -13.93
C ASN A 97 6.17 1.61 -13.03
N ALA A 98 6.51 2.86 -12.69
CA ALA A 98 7.63 3.20 -11.81
C ALA A 98 7.19 3.52 -10.37
N CYS A 99 5.91 3.39 -10.04
CA CYS A 99 5.38 3.76 -8.73
C CYS A 99 6.10 3.03 -7.57
N VAL A 100 6.33 1.72 -7.71
CA VAL A 100 7.02 0.93 -6.68
C VAL A 100 8.50 1.32 -6.59
N GLU A 101 9.16 1.56 -7.72
CA GLU A 101 10.54 2.02 -7.77
C GLU A 101 10.73 3.36 -7.05
N HIS A 102 9.87 4.33 -7.33
CA HIS A 102 9.91 5.64 -6.66
C HIS A 102 9.69 5.54 -5.15
N LEU A 103 8.86 4.61 -4.66
CA LEU A 103 8.71 4.38 -3.24
C LEU A 103 9.96 3.75 -2.63
N VAL A 104 10.51 2.71 -3.29
CA VAL A 104 11.73 2.02 -2.82
C VAL A 104 12.93 2.98 -2.74
N GLU A 105 13.09 3.87 -3.71
CA GLU A 105 14.16 4.88 -3.72
C GLU A 105 14.20 5.72 -2.43
N LYS A 106 13.04 5.99 -1.82
CA LYS A 106 12.96 6.78 -0.58
C LYS A 106 13.68 6.09 0.59
N PHE A 107 13.74 4.77 0.61
CA PHE A 107 14.44 4.00 1.65
C PHE A 107 15.98 4.03 1.49
N SER A 108 16.50 4.64 0.43
CA SER A 108 17.93 4.97 0.33
C SER A 108 18.31 6.21 1.16
N LEU A 109 17.32 7.01 1.54
CA LEU A 109 17.54 8.18 2.39
C LEU A 109 17.70 7.74 3.85
N PRO A 110 18.58 8.41 4.63
CA PRO A 110 18.78 8.08 6.03
C PRO A 110 17.48 8.20 6.83
N HIS A 111 17.24 7.22 7.68
CA HIS A 111 16.13 7.21 8.64
C HIS A 111 14.72 7.14 8.08
N VAL A 112 14.52 7.05 6.77
CA VAL A 112 13.20 6.81 6.18
C VAL A 112 12.72 5.40 6.55
N LYS A 113 11.53 5.32 7.17
CA LYS A 113 10.91 4.09 7.65
C LYS A 113 9.53 3.84 7.05
N ALA A 114 8.93 4.87 6.49
CA ALA A 114 7.69 4.80 5.75
C ALA A 114 7.73 5.78 4.57
N ALA A 115 7.10 5.40 3.47
CA ALA A 115 6.89 6.26 2.31
C ALA A 115 5.49 5.99 1.74
N TYR A 116 4.78 7.00 1.31
CA TYR A 116 3.46 6.83 0.71
C TYR A 116 3.34 7.62 -0.59
N ALA A 117 2.56 7.08 -1.51
CA ALA A 117 2.32 7.72 -2.80
C ALA A 117 1.33 8.87 -2.68
N ARG A 118 1.55 9.92 -3.48
CA ARG A 118 0.60 10.99 -3.69
C ARG A 118 -0.66 10.44 -4.36
N GLN A 119 -1.83 10.74 -3.80
CA GLN A 119 -3.10 10.41 -4.44
C GLN A 119 -3.51 11.53 -5.41
N LEU A 120 -3.55 11.20 -6.69
CA LEU A 120 -4.05 12.11 -7.71
C LEU A 120 -5.58 12.05 -7.77
N PRO A 121 -6.27 13.20 -7.92
CA PRO A 121 -7.71 13.20 -8.16
C PRO A 121 -8.01 12.60 -9.55
N ARG A 122 -9.07 11.82 -9.65
CA ARG A 122 -9.59 11.39 -10.96
C ARG A 122 -10.12 12.60 -11.73
N ASP A 123 -10.16 12.51 -13.08
CA ASP A 123 -10.63 13.61 -13.92
C ASP A 123 -12.09 13.97 -13.66
N ASP A 124 -12.91 12.97 -13.35
CA ASP A 124 -14.33 13.05 -13.03
C ASP A 124 -14.65 13.33 -11.56
N CYS A 125 -13.63 13.52 -10.71
CA CYS A 125 -13.83 13.72 -9.27
C CYS A 125 -14.51 15.06 -8.96
N ARG A 126 -15.28 15.11 -7.86
CA ARG A 126 -15.93 16.33 -7.37
C ARG A 126 -14.91 17.39 -6.94
N THR A 127 -15.26 18.66 -7.08
CA THR A 127 -14.41 19.80 -6.70
C THR A 127 -13.89 19.69 -5.26
N LEU A 128 -14.73 19.27 -4.32
CA LEU A 128 -14.33 19.10 -2.92
C LEU A 128 -13.27 18.00 -2.76
N GLU A 129 -13.40 16.89 -3.46
CA GLU A 129 -12.41 15.81 -3.45
C GLU A 129 -11.07 16.28 -4.03
N ARG A 130 -11.10 16.99 -5.15
CA ARG A 130 -9.90 17.59 -5.76
C ARG A 130 -9.17 18.51 -4.80
N PHE A 131 -9.92 19.37 -4.10
CA PHE A 131 -9.37 20.26 -3.09
C PHE A 131 -8.76 19.49 -1.92
N THR A 132 -9.48 18.50 -1.38
CA THR A 132 -9.00 17.68 -0.25
C THR A 132 -7.74 16.90 -0.60
N ARG A 133 -7.68 16.33 -1.81
CA ARG A 133 -6.48 15.62 -2.29
C ARG A 133 -5.30 16.58 -2.46
N GLY A 134 -5.47 17.73 -3.09
CA GLY A 134 -4.42 18.75 -3.21
C GLY A 134 -3.90 19.25 -1.86
N PHE A 135 -4.79 19.38 -0.86
CA PHE A 135 -4.41 19.82 0.49
C PHE A 135 -3.62 18.74 1.26
N ASN A 136 -3.98 17.47 1.11
CA ASN A 136 -3.33 16.37 1.84
C ASN A 136 -2.09 15.81 1.12
N TYR A 137 -2.00 15.99 -0.20
CA TYR A 137 -0.94 15.44 -1.04
C TYR A 137 -0.33 16.56 -1.90
N PRO A 138 0.62 17.32 -1.35
CA PRO A 138 1.32 18.37 -2.11
C PRO A 138 2.06 17.81 -3.32
N GLU A 139 2.41 18.69 -4.26
CA GLU A 139 3.13 18.28 -5.47
C GLU A 139 4.56 17.88 -5.18
N GLU A 140 5.20 18.58 -4.26
CA GLU A 140 6.57 18.31 -3.86
C GLU A 140 6.61 17.20 -2.80
N SER A 141 7.57 16.29 -2.97
CA SER A 141 7.85 15.29 -1.93
C SER A 141 8.46 15.95 -0.71
N ASP A 142 8.02 15.55 0.47
CA ASP A 142 8.52 16.04 1.74
C ASP A 142 8.90 14.88 2.66
N ILE A 143 9.88 15.11 3.52
CA ILE A 143 10.29 14.18 4.59
C ILE A 143 9.85 14.79 5.91
N LYS A 144 9.09 14.02 6.67
CA LYS A 144 8.56 14.43 7.97
C LYS A 144 9.14 13.59 9.08
N ASP A 145 9.48 14.23 10.18
CA ASP A 145 9.90 13.57 11.40
C ASP A 145 9.25 14.22 12.65
N ALA A 146 9.60 13.74 13.84
CA ALA A 146 9.04 14.26 15.08
C ALA A 146 9.34 15.76 15.33
N GLY A 147 10.40 16.30 14.72
CA GLY A 147 10.75 17.72 14.79
C GLY A 147 9.77 18.63 14.06
N ASP A 148 8.98 18.08 13.13
CA ASP A 148 7.97 18.84 12.40
C ASP A 148 6.66 19.03 13.17
N LEU A 149 6.48 18.35 14.29
CA LEU A 149 5.25 18.39 15.09
C LEU A 149 4.82 19.82 15.48
N PRO A 150 5.72 20.75 15.88
CA PRO A 150 5.34 22.13 16.19
C PRO A 150 4.79 22.89 14.97
N LYS A 151 5.23 22.56 13.75
CA LYS A 151 4.84 23.21 12.49
C LYS A 151 3.63 22.56 11.84
N LEU A 152 3.60 21.24 11.78
CA LEU A 152 2.62 20.47 11.02
C LEU A 152 1.49 19.90 11.88
N GLY A 153 1.65 19.88 13.22
CA GLY A 153 0.67 19.28 14.13
C GLY A 153 0.44 17.80 13.77
N VAL A 154 -0.82 17.38 13.80
CA VAL A 154 -1.22 15.99 13.48
C VAL A 154 -0.83 15.54 12.07
N LYS A 155 -0.62 16.46 11.13
CA LYS A 155 -0.15 16.13 9.77
C LYS A 155 1.25 15.52 9.73
N THR A 156 2.07 15.71 10.77
CA THR A 156 3.37 15.04 10.92
C THR A 156 3.22 13.52 10.82
N PHE A 157 2.14 12.98 11.37
CA PHE A 157 1.88 11.53 11.40
C PHE A 157 1.01 11.02 10.26
N PHE A 158 0.62 11.90 9.33
CA PHE A 158 -0.21 11.50 8.21
C PHE A 158 0.56 10.57 7.28
N CYS A 159 0.06 9.35 7.13
CA CYS A 159 0.48 8.35 6.17
C CYS A 159 -0.76 7.60 5.67
N SER A 160 -0.91 7.46 4.37
CA SER A 160 -2.13 6.88 3.80
C SER A 160 -1.88 5.49 3.24
N ASN A 161 -2.49 4.48 3.84
CA ASN A 161 -2.44 3.09 3.39
C ASN A 161 -3.20 2.80 2.08
N VAL A 162 -3.66 3.82 1.38
CA VAL A 162 -4.11 3.65 -0.01
C VAL A 162 -2.96 3.15 -0.88
N CYS A 163 -1.73 3.67 -0.64
CA CYS A 163 -0.50 3.16 -1.22
C CYS A 163 0.67 3.61 -0.33
N ALA A 164 1.07 2.79 0.63
CA ALA A 164 2.12 3.10 1.59
C ALA A 164 3.07 1.93 1.79
N MET A 165 4.37 2.24 1.75
CA MET A 165 5.46 1.30 1.92
C MET A 165 6.14 1.51 3.27
N TYR A 166 6.46 0.41 3.97
CA TYR A 166 7.07 0.43 5.28
C TYR A 166 8.30 -0.47 5.33
N ASP A 167 9.32 -0.04 6.08
CA ASP A 167 10.39 -0.94 6.55
C ASP A 167 9.75 -1.98 7.47
N ARG A 168 9.80 -3.26 7.07
CA ARG A 168 9.10 -4.35 7.79
C ARG A 168 9.50 -4.44 9.25
N ARG A 169 10.79 -4.37 9.53
CA ARG A 169 11.28 -4.52 10.91
C ARG A 169 10.74 -3.42 11.81
N THR A 170 10.79 -2.18 11.34
CA THR A 170 10.22 -1.04 12.07
C THR A 170 8.71 -1.16 12.24
N TYR A 171 7.99 -1.63 11.20
CA TYR A 171 6.54 -1.86 11.28
C TYR A 171 6.18 -2.89 12.35
N GLU A 172 6.93 -4.01 12.43
CA GLU A 172 6.74 -5.06 13.44
C GLU A 172 7.11 -4.58 14.85
N GLU A 173 8.25 -3.87 15.02
CA GLU A 173 8.70 -3.32 16.29
C GLU A 173 7.70 -2.35 16.90
N LEU A 174 6.98 -1.59 16.08
CA LEU A 174 5.92 -0.67 16.49
C LEU A 174 4.58 -1.35 16.73
N GLY A 175 4.47 -2.68 16.54
CA GLY A 175 3.24 -3.44 16.74
C GLY A 175 2.27 -3.40 15.56
N GLY A 176 2.70 -2.89 14.41
CA GLY A 176 1.88 -2.79 13.21
C GLY A 176 0.74 -1.78 13.33
N GLU A 177 -0.34 -1.98 12.55
CA GLU A 177 -1.56 -1.18 12.69
C GLU A 177 -2.36 -1.61 13.92
N ILE A 178 -2.81 -0.63 14.68
CA ILE A 178 -3.69 -0.79 15.84
C ILE A 178 -5.05 -0.16 15.46
N ASN A 179 -6.15 -0.82 15.80
CA ASN A 179 -7.50 -0.28 15.69
C ASN A 179 -7.78 0.74 16.78
#